data_ea89aaeb66ee9ab4ace88a3559242782
#
_entry.id   ea89aaeb66ee9ab4ace88a3559242782
#
_cell.length_a   1.000
_cell.length_b   1.000
_cell.length_c   1.000
_cell.angle_alpha   90.00
_cell.angle_beta   90.00
_cell.angle_gamma   90.00
#
_symmetry.space_group_name_H-M   'P 1'
#
loop_
_entity.id
_entity.type
_entity.pdbx_description
1 polymer ?
#
loop_
_entity_poly.entity_id
_entity_poly.type
_entity_poly.pdbx_seq_one_letter_code
_entity_poly.pdbx_strand_id
1 'polypeptide(L)'
;MMGIRRQPTEESDPTDKLYLYDNPWINYPYTLPPLAYGYDALIPKIDEQTMRLHHDQHHQTYIDNANRTVEKHPDLQTKSLVELMAHFDRLPADIRKALRVDGGGHLNHTLFWEYLTPESGGEPQGRLAQTIKTTFDGFAQCKDQFNRTAISRSGSGWAWFCVTPENNLVIDSTLNQDTPFSKGYLPILGLDVWEHAYYLKYHNKRSDYVTNWWQVVNWKKVEERFEAITG
;
A
#
# COMPACT_ATOMS: atom_id res chain seq x y z
N MET A 1 -31.00 19.58 37.78
CA MET A 1 -29.87 19.58 36.81
C MET A 1 -29.93 18.28 35.99
N MET A 2 -30.48 18.36 34.80
CA MET A 2 -30.52 17.20 33.88
C MET A 2 -29.17 17.06 33.19
N GLY A 3 -28.48 15.95 33.47
CA GLY A 3 -27.24 15.62 32.79
C GLY A 3 -27.52 15.24 31.34
N ILE A 4 -26.98 16.03 30.43
CA ILE A 4 -26.96 15.73 29.00
C ILE A 4 -26.03 14.52 28.82
N ARG A 5 -26.60 13.34 28.55
CA ARG A 5 -25.83 12.19 28.03
C ARG A 5 -25.40 12.56 26.63
N ARG A 6 -24.08 12.75 26.41
CA ARG A 6 -23.51 12.74 25.08
C ARG A 6 -23.78 11.36 24.50
N GLN A 7 -24.47 11.32 23.36
CA GLN A 7 -24.54 10.10 22.55
C GLN A 7 -23.15 9.76 22.09
N PRO A 8 -22.80 8.45 21.99
CA PRO A 8 -21.55 8.05 21.33
C PRO A 8 -21.59 8.60 19.89
N THR A 9 -20.55 9.28 19.48
CA THR A 9 -20.30 9.58 18.06
C THR A 9 -20.28 8.24 17.33
N GLU A 10 -21.11 8.08 16.30
CA GLU A 10 -21.04 6.92 15.41
C GLU A 10 -19.58 6.78 14.96
N GLU A 11 -18.93 5.72 15.39
CA GLU A 11 -17.63 5.32 14.85
C GLU A 11 -17.87 5.03 13.36
N SER A 12 -17.32 5.85 12.48
CA SER A 12 -17.40 5.62 11.04
C SER A 12 -16.75 4.26 10.74
N ASP A 13 -17.47 3.38 10.06
CA ASP A 13 -16.95 2.11 9.63
C ASP A 13 -15.70 2.39 8.75
N PRO A 14 -14.52 1.84 9.06
CA PRO A 14 -13.33 2.05 8.25
C PRO A 14 -13.53 1.66 6.78
N THR A 15 -14.53 0.85 6.49
CA THR A 15 -14.91 0.49 5.12
C THR A 15 -15.60 1.63 4.35
N ASP A 16 -16.12 2.65 5.03
CA ASP A 16 -16.75 3.81 4.39
C ASP A 16 -15.79 4.62 3.51
N LYS A 17 -14.48 4.50 3.73
CA LYS A 17 -13.43 5.22 2.98
C LYS A 17 -12.71 4.36 1.93
N LEU A 18 -13.14 3.13 1.69
CA LEU A 18 -12.50 2.26 0.68
C LEU A 18 -12.62 2.82 -0.73
N TYR A 19 -13.66 3.59 -1.03
CA TYR A 19 -13.84 4.28 -2.31
C TYR A 19 -12.67 5.20 -2.68
N LEU A 20 -11.87 5.66 -1.70
CA LEU A 20 -10.68 6.49 -1.94
C LEU A 20 -9.55 5.74 -2.67
N TYR A 21 -9.64 4.42 -2.72
CA TYR A 21 -8.69 3.55 -3.42
C TYR A 21 -9.26 3.00 -4.71
N ASP A 22 -10.54 3.25 -4.98
CA ASP A 22 -11.20 2.72 -6.17
C ASP A 22 -10.60 3.34 -7.44
N ASN A 23 -10.29 2.47 -8.39
CA ASN A 23 -9.78 2.83 -9.69
C ASN A 23 -10.09 1.69 -10.69
N PRO A 24 -10.08 1.96 -12.01
CA PRO A 24 -10.49 0.97 -12.99
C PRO A 24 -9.62 -0.30 -13.02
N TRP A 25 -8.39 -0.24 -12.54
CA TRP A 25 -7.43 -1.35 -12.61
C TRP A 25 -7.76 -2.48 -11.63
N ILE A 26 -8.38 -2.15 -10.49
CA ILE A 26 -8.75 -3.09 -9.41
C ILE A 26 -10.22 -3.52 -9.44
N ASN A 27 -10.94 -3.20 -10.51
CA ASN A 27 -12.30 -3.69 -10.81
C ASN A 27 -12.22 -4.83 -11.83
N TYR A 28 -13.02 -5.90 -11.63
CA TYR A 28 -12.98 -7.05 -12.52
C TYR A 28 -13.52 -6.70 -13.93
N PRO A 29 -12.87 -7.14 -15.01
CA PRO A 29 -11.59 -7.86 -15.06
C PRO A 29 -10.41 -6.94 -14.71
N TYR A 30 -9.56 -7.40 -13.78
CA TYR A 30 -8.39 -6.67 -13.34
C TYR A 30 -7.39 -6.46 -14.48
N THR A 31 -6.77 -5.29 -14.53
CA THR A 31 -5.82 -4.93 -15.58
C THR A 31 -4.58 -4.25 -15.02
N LEU A 32 -3.47 -4.33 -15.74
CA LEU A 32 -2.21 -3.71 -15.32
C LEU A 32 -2.30 -2.19 -15.44
N PRO A 33 -2.14 -1.43 -14.34
CA PRO A 33 -2.12 0.03 -14.43
C PRO A 33 -0.87 0.50 -15.18
N PRO A 34 -0.97 1.48 -16.08
CA PRO A 34 0.20 2.07 -16.70
C PRO A 34 1.04 2.81 -15.65
N LEU A 35 2.36 2.79 -15.79
CA LEU A 35 3.23 3.66 -15.01
C LEU A 35 3.08 5.11 -15.46
N ALA A 36 3.08 6.05 -14.51
CA ALA A 36 3.06 7.49 -14.81
C ALA A 36 4.43 8.03 -15.28
N TYR A 37 5.46 7.19 -15.32
CA TYR A 37 6.86 7.51 -15.63
C TYR A 37 7.52 6.35 -16.38
N GLY A 38 8.64 6.62 -17.06
CA GLY A 38 9.40 5.59 -17.76
C GLY A 38 10.07 4.60 -16.82
N TYR A 39 10.39 3.41 -17.32
CA TYR A 39 11.06 2.36 -16.52
C TYR A 39 12.44 2.77 -16.02
N ASP A 40 13.12 3.68 -16.70
CA ASP A 40 14.43 4.24 -16.35
C ASP A 40 14.36 5.50 -15.47
N ALA A 41 13.16 6.02 -15.24
CA ALA A 41 12.98 7.32 -14.57
C ALA A 41 13.42 7.33 -13.10
N LEU A 42 13.47 6.18 -12.45
CA LEU A 42 13.85 6.07 -11.04
C LEU A 42 15.35 5.75 -10.82
N ILE A 43 16.15 5.72 -11.91
CA ILE A 43 17.60 5.58 -11.83
C ILE A 43 18.19 6.83 -11.12
N PRO A 44 19.20 6.67 -10.25
CA PRO A 44 19.93 5.47 -9.91
C PRO A 44 19.37 4.69 -8.70
N LYS A 45 18.14 4.96 -8.24
CA LYS A 45 17.59 4.37 -7.01
C LYS A 45 16.98 2.99 -7.25
N ILE A 46 16.19 2.86 -8.29
CA ILE A 46 15.67 1.58 -8.79
C ILE A 46 16.12 1.47 -10.24
N ASP A 47 16.67 0.33 -10.63
CA ASP A 47 17.17 0.12 -11.98
C ASP A 47 16.03 -0.25 -12.95
N GLU A 48 16.25 0.05 -14.24
CA GLU A 48 15.26 -0.19 -15.29
C GLU A 48 14.85 -1.66 -15.38
N GLN A 49 15.82 -2.57 -15.25
CA GLN A 49 15.53 -4.01 -15.36
C GLN A 49 14.61 -4.47 -14.22
N THR A 50 14.86 -4.02 -13.00
CA THR A 50 13.96 -4.24 -11.87
C THR A 50 12.58 -3.71 -12.19
N MET A 51 12.45 -2.48 -12.67
CA MET A 51 11.15 -1.87 -12.99
C MET A 51 10.36 -2.68 -14.02
N ARG A 52 10.99 -3.12 -15.11
CA ARG A 52 10.35 -3.94 -16.14
C ARG A 52 9.90 -5.30 -15.62
N LEU A 53 10.75 -6.01 -14.89
CA LEU A 53 10.39 -7.30 -14.33
C LEU A 53 9.32 -7.19 -13.26
N HIS A 54 9.43 -6.19 -12.42
CA HIS A 54 8.52 -5.99 -11.30
C HIS A 54 7.11 -5.59 -11.77
N HIS A 55 7.03 -4.68 -12.75
CA HIS A 55 5.75 -4.25 -13.32
C HIS A 55 5.19 -5.25 -14.33
N ASP A 56 5.95 -5.58 -15.39
CA ASP A 56 5.41 -6.32 -16.54
C ASP A 56 5.32 -7.83 -16.31
N GLN A 57 6.04 -8.38 -15.31
CA GLN A 57 6.06 -9.81 -15.03
C GLN A 57 5.44 -10.14 -13.67
N HIS A 58 5.99 -9.63 -12.57
CA HIS A 58 5.47 -9.97 -11.24
C HIS A 58 4.06 -9.44 -11.03
N HIS A 59 3.82 -8.16 -11.27
CA HIS A 59 2.50 -7.56 -11.12
C HIS A 59 1.48 -8.17 -12.09
N GLN A 60 1.84 -8.34 -13.37
CA GLN A 60 0.97 -8.98 -14.36
C GLN A 60 0.60 -10.41 -13.96
N THR A 61 1.53 -11.18 -13.40
CA THR A 61 1.25 -12.55 -12.92
C THR A 61 0.18 -12.56 -11.81
N TYR A 62 0.24 -11.62 -10.87
CA TYR A 62 -0.79 -11.48 -9.84
C TYR A 62 -2.16 -11.17 -10.46
N ILE A 63 -2.21 -10.28 -11.44
CA ILE A 63 -3.44 -9.93 -12.16
C ILE A 63 -4.04 -11.15 -12.85
N ASP A 64 -3.24 -11.88 -13.62
CA ASP A 64 -3.70 -13.04 -14.38
C ASP A 64 -4.26 -14.13 -13.44
N ASN A 65 -3.60 -14.36 -12.32
CA ASN A 65 -4.04 -15.34 -11.33
C ASN A 65 -5.31 -14.89 -10.59
N ALA A 66 -5.39 -13.62 -10.19
CA ALA A 66 -6.56 -13.06 -9.53
C ALA A 66 -7.79 -13.12 -10.44
N ASN A 67 -7.63 -12.74 -11.72
CA ASN A 67 -8.69 -12.86 -12.72
C ASN A 67 -9.20 -14.30 -12.86
N ARG A 68 -8.30 -15.28 -13.02
CA ARG A 68 -8.69 -16.70 -13.10
C ARG A 68 -9.41 -17.20 -11.86
N THR A 69 -9.07 -16.65 -10.70
CA THR A 69 -9.72 -17.01 -9.44
C THR A 69 -11.12 -16.44 -9.37
N VAL A 70 -11.30 -15.15 -9.69
CA VAL A 70 -12.59 -14.45 -9.59
C VAL A 70 -13.54 -14.82 -10.75
N GLU A 71 -13.02 -15.26 -11.90
CA GLU A 71 -13.82 -15.72 -13.04
C GLU A 71 -14.86 -16.78 -12.66
N LYS A 72 -14.53 -17.65 -11.71
CA LYS A 72 -15.39 -18.73 -11.22
C LYS A 72 -16.38 -18.30 -10.15
N HIS A 73 -16.37 -17.04 -9.76
CA HIS A 73 -17.19 -16.47 -8.68
C HIS A 73 -17.89 -15.17 -9.14
N PRO A 74 -18.93 -15.26 -9.98
CA PRO A 74 -19.59 -14.08 -10.54
C PRO A 74 -20.12 -13.07 -9.52
N ASP A 75 -20.47 -13.53 -8.32
CA ASP A 75 -20.90 -12.71 -7.20
C ASP A 75 -19.81 -11.78 -6.65
N LEU A 76 -18.56 -12.11 -6.89
CA LEU A 76 -17.41 -11.28 -6.49
C LEU A 76 -16.98 -10.28 -7.56
N GLN A 77 -17.40 -10.48 -8.81
CA GLN A 77 -17.00 -9.64 -9.96
C GLN A 77 -17.58 -8.22 -9.91
N THR A 78 -18.60 -8.00 -9.08
CA THR A 78 -19.22 -6.68 -8.87
C THR A 78 -18.58 -5.87 -7.76
N LYS A 79 -17.58 -6.44 -7.07
CA LYS A 79 -16.88 -5.81 -5.96
C LYS A 79 -15.47 -5.41 -6.38
N SER A 80 -15.02 -4.26 -5.89
CA SER A 80 -13.62 -3.86 -6.09
C SER A 80 -12.68 -4.78 -5.29
N LEU A 81 -11.44 -4.87 -5.74
CA LEU A 81 -10.44 -5.69 -5.04
C LEU A 81 -10.15 -5.16 -3.62
N VAL A 82 -10.28 -3.85 -3.41
CA VAL A 82 -10.16 -3.23 -2.09
C VAL A 82 -11.24 -3.77 -1.14
N GLU A 83 -12.51 -3.82 -1.60
CA GLU A 83 -13.61 -4.38 -0.80
C GLU A 83 -13.38 -5.86 -0.48
N LEU A 84 -12.91 -6.64 -1.46
CA LEU A 84 -12.61 -8.06 -1.24
C LEU A 84 -11.50 -8.25 -0.21
N MET A 85 -10.45 -7.41 -0.24
CA MET A 85 -9.34 -7.50 0.71
C MET A 85 -9.69 -6.97 2.09
N ALA A 86 -10.53 -5.94 2.21
CA ALA A 86 -11.02 -5.44 3.49
C ALA A 86 -11.93 -6.45 4.20
N HIS A 87 -12.72 -7.20 3.43
CA HIS A 87 -13.62 -8.24 3.95
C HIS A 87 -13.10 -9.66 3.70
N PHE A 88 -11.79 -9.81 3.75
CA PHE A 88 -11.10 -11.05 3.42
C PHE A 88 -11.67 -12.30 4.10
N ASP A 89 -12.07 -12.20 5.36
CA ASP A 89 -12.63 -13.33 6.12
C ASP A 89 -14.00 -13.80 5.60
N ARG A 90 -14.69 -12.96 4.82
CA ARG A 90 -15.99 -13.27 4.20
C ARG A 90 -15.85 -13.95 2.85
N LEU A 91 -14.64 -14.04 2.31
CA LEU A 91 -14.40 -14.72 1.02
C LEU A 91 -14.65 -16.22 1.14
N PRO A 92 -15.14 -16.86 0.05
CA PRO A 92 -15.25 -18.32 -0.02
C PRO A 92 -13.94 -19.01 0.31
N ALA A 93 -14.01 -20.09 1.10
CA ALA A 93 -12.82 -20.74 1.67
C ALA A 93 -11.88 -21.32 0.59
N ASP A 94 -12.43 -21.77 -0.53
CA ASP A 94 -11.72 -22.38 -1.67
C ASP A 94 -10.84 -21.38 -2.43
N ILE A 95 -11.22 -20.10 -2.49
CA ILE A 95 -10.44 -19.06 -3.19
C ILE A 95 -9.65 -18.15 -2.26
N ARG A 96 -9.92 -18.19 -0.95
CA ARG A 96 -9.34 -17.26 0.03
C ARG A 96 -7.82 -17.23 -0.04
N LYS A 97 -7.18 -18.41 -0.13
CA LYS A 97 -5.71 -18.50 -0.21
C LYS A 97 -5.17 -17.87 -1.50
N ALA A 98 -5.81 -18.12 -2.63
CA ALA A 98 -5.40 -17.57 -3.92
C ALA A 98 -5.56 -16.04 -3.94
N LEU A 99 -6.73 -15.52 -3.57
CA LEU A 99 -6.97 -14.08 -3.51
C LEU A 99 -6.08 -13.36 -2.49
N ARG A 100 -5.70 -14.02 -1.38
CA ARG A 100 -4.74 -13.45 -0.43
C ARG A 100 -3.41 -13.14 -1.07
N VAL A 101 -2.92 -14.02 -1.95
CA VAL A 101 -1.64 -13.86 -2.62
C VAL A 101 -1.80 -13.01 -3.87
N ASP A 102 -2.69 -13.39 -4.77
CA ASP A 102 -2.75 -12.79 -6.10
C ASP A 102 -3.56 -11.49 -6.09
N GLY A 103 -4.69 -11.46 -5.39
CA GLY A 103 -5.47 -10.23 -5.20
C GLY A 103 -4.74 -9.20 -4.36
N GLY A 104 -4.17 -9.64 -3.23
CA GLY A 104 -3.32 -8.77 -2.41
C GLY A 104 -2.10 -8.28 -3.18
N GLY A 105 -1.46 -9.15 -3.97
CA GLY A 105 -0.34 -8.78 -4.82
C GLY A 105 -0.70 -7.71 -5.84
N HIS A 106 -1.81 -7.89 -6.56
CA HIS A 106 -2.28 -6.87 -7.50
C HIS A 106 -2.57 -5.54 -6.81
N LEU A 107 -3.32 -5.55 -5.71
CA LEU A 107 -3.67 -4.34 -4.98
C LEU A 107 -2.44 -3.60 -4.43
N ASN A 108 -1.52 -4.32 -3.78
CA ASN A 108 -0.31 -3.75 -3.21
C ASN A 108 0.57 -3.08 -4.28
N HIS A 109 0.75 -3.75 -5.44
CA HIS A 109 1.56 -3.20 -6.54
C HIS A 109 0.88 -2.02 -7.23
N THR A 110 -0.46 -2.04 -7.40
CA THR A 110 -1.20 -0.89 -7.91
C THR A 110 -0.93 0.36 -7.08
N LEU A 111 -0.98 0.24 -5.75
CA LEU A 111 -0.67 1.34 -4.85
C LEU A 111 0.81 1.73 -4.87
N PHE A 112 1.70 0.74 -4.97
CA PHE A 112 3.14 0.97 -4.96
C PHE A 112 3.59 1.89 -6.09
N TRP A 113 3.07 1.69 -7.30
CA TRP A 113 3.43 2.52 -8.45
C TRP A 113 3.00 3.98 -8.28
N GLU A 114 1.88 4.24 -7.62
CA GLU A 114 1.41 5.60 -7.31
C GLU A 114 2.29 6.32 -6.27
N TYR A 115 2.93 5.55 -5.38
CA TYR A 115 3.80 6.09 -4.34
C TYR A 115 5.20 6.46 -4.82
N LEU A 116 5.53 6.20 -6.08
CA LEU A 116 6.84 6.49 -6.66
C LEU A 116 6.77 7.61 -7.70
N THR A 117 7.84 8.40 -7.77
CA THR A 117 7.98 9.47 -8.77
C THR A 117 9.45 9.80 -9.01
N PRO A 118 9.84 10.15 -10.26
CA PRO A 118 11.16 10.69 -10.54
C PRO A 118 11.35 12.12 -10.00
N GLU A 119 10.24 12.86 -9.86
CA GLU A 119 10.22 14.25 -9.35
C GLU A 119 10.25 14.28 -7.81
N SER A 120 10.90 13.31 -7.24
CA SER A 120 10.90 13.09 -5.82
C SER A 120 11.97 13.95 -5.13
N GLY A 121 11.79 14.04 -3.87
CA GLY A 121 12.71 14.66 -2.95
C GLY A 121 11.99 15.43 -1.87
N GLY A 122 12.73 15.72 -0.83
CA GLY A 122 12.20 16.46 0.30
C GLY A 122 11.49 15.58 1.32
N GLU A 123 10.62 16.22 2.06
CA GLU A 123 9.92 15.69 3.22
C GLU A 123 8.43 16.01 3.10
N PRO A 124 7.56 15.28 3.80
CA PRO A 124 6.14 15.60 3.85
C PRO A 124 5.91 17.03 4.34
N GLN A 125 4.87 17.67 3.80
CA GLN A 125 4.52 19.03 4.13
C GLN A 125 3.13 19.10 4.79
N GLY A 126 2.66 20.30 5.08
CA GLY A 126 1.29 20.55 5.50
C GLY A 126 0.87 19.80 6.76
N ARG A 127 -0.37 19.31 6.74
CA ARG A 127 -0.98 18.60 7.86
C ARG A 127 -0.33 17.24 8.12
N LEU A 128 0.12 16.55 7.08
CA LEU A 128 0.83 15.28 7.24
C LEU A 128 2.12 15.47 8.02
N ALA A 129 2.94 16.48 7.67
CA ALA A 129 4.17 16.80 8.40
C ALA A 129 3.89 17.12 9.89
N GLN A 130 2.84 17.88 10.15
CA GLN A 130 2.44 18.21 11.52
C GLN A 130 2.01 16.96 12.31
N THR A 131 1.23 16.08 11.68
CA THR A 131 0.79 14.83 12.31
C THR A 131 1.99 13.90 12.55
N ILE A 132 2.91 13.79 11.61
CA ILE A 132 4.16 13.03 11.79
C ILE A 132 4.96 13.58 12.97
N LYS A 133 5.07 14.91 13.08
CA LYS A 133 5.78 15.55 14.19
C LYS A 133 5.16 15.21 15.54
N THR A 134 3.84 15.22 15.65
CA THR A 134 3.16 14.92 16.91
C THR A 134 3.14 13.43 17.26
N THR A 135 3.10 12.55 16.25
CA THR A 135 3.00 11.10 16.46
C THR A 135 4.36 10.43 16.69
N PHE A 136 5.42 10.92 16.00
CA PHE A 136 6.73 10.28 15.95
C PHE A 136 7.89 11.15 16.44
N ASP A 137 7.63 12.33 17.01
CA ASP A 137 8.65 13.32 17.41
C ASP A 137 9.46 13.90 16.22
N GLY A 138 8.91 13.81 14.99
CA GLY A 138 9.49 14.37 13.79
C GLY A 138 9.69 13.36 12.67
N PHE A 139 9.98 13.90 11.46
CA PHE A 139 10.13 13.06 10.26
C PHE A 139 11.34 12.13 10.31
N ALA A 140 12.44 12.57 10.91
CA ALA A 140 13.64 11.73 11.04
C ALA A 140 13.35 10.46 11.87
N GLN A 141 12.64 10.60 12.98
CA GLN A 141 12.24 9.50 13.86
C GLN A 141 11.22 8.58 13.19
N CYS A 142 10.24 9.17 12.49
CA CYS A 142 9.28 8.43 11.68
C CYS A 142 9.98 7.58 10.61
N LYS A 143 10.88 8.20 9.85
CA LYS A 143 11.70 7.53 8.83
C LYS A 143 12.55 6.39 9.40
N ASP A 144 13.17 6.62 10.55
CA ASP A 144 13.98 5.62 11.23
C ASP A 144 13.13 4.43 11.70
N GLN A 145 11.94 4.69 12.25
CA GLN A 145 10.98 3.63 12.63
C GLN A 145 10.51 2.84 11.41
N PHE A 146 10.17 3.51 10.31
CA PHE A 146 9.77 2.86 9.07
C PHE A 146 10.90 1.98 8.52
N ASN A 147 12.13 2.49 8.49
CA ASN A 147 13.30 1.75 8.05
C ASN A 147 13.51 0.49 8.89
N ARG A 148 13.44 0.60 10.22
CA ARG A 148 13.53 -0.58 11.10
C ARG A 148 12.45 -1.59 10.80
N THR A 149 11.20 -1.16 10.60
CA THR A 149 10.08 -2.03 10.25
C THR A 149 10.32 -2.75 8.92
N ALA A 150 10.76 -2.04 7.88
CA ALA A 150 11.06 -2.59 6.56
C ALA A 150 12.22 -3.59 6.59
N ILE A 151 13.31 -3.26 7.30
CA ILE A 151 14.50 -4.09 7.38
C ILE A 151 14.26 -5.34 8.24
N SER A 152 13.54 -5.19 9.35
CA SER A 152 13.23 -6.30 10.27
C SER A 152 12.16 -7.25 9.73
N ARG A 153 11.45 -6.92 8.64
CA ARG A 153 10.50 -7.83 8.01
C ARG A 153 11.21 -9.08 7.49
N SER A 154 11.13 -10.16 8.24
CA SER A 154 11.76 -11.43 7.86
C SER A 154 11.04 -12.04 6.64
N GLY A 155 11.80 -12.41 5.63
CA GLY A 155 11.26 -12.93 4.37
C GLY A 155 10.58 -11.86 3.51
N SER A 156 9.64 -12.30 2.70
CA SER A 156 8.87 -11.44 1.79
C SER A 156 7.76 -10.72 2.52
N GLY A 157 7.49 -9.49 2.10
CA GLY A 157 6.41 -8.68 2.66
C GLY A 157 6.53 -7.20 2.31
N TRP A 158 5.84 -6.38 3.09
CA TRP A 158 5.71 -4.96 2.86
C TRP A 158 5.88 -4.19 4.17
N ALA A 159 6.39 -2.97 4.09
CA ALA A 159 6.31 -1.96 5.14
C ALA A 159 5.31 -0.88 4.73
N TRP A 160 4.48 -0.45 5.66
CA TRP A 160 3.36 0.43 5.40
C TRP A 160 3.35 1.62 6.35
N PHE A 161 2.89 2.76 5.83
CA PHE A 161 2.47 3.90 6.60
C PHE A 161 0.96 4.04 6.41
N CYS A 162 0.20 3.91 7.49
CA CYS A 162 -1.25 3.79 7.43
C CYS A 162 -1.95 4.78 8.35
N VAL A 163 -3.23 5.01 8.05
CA VAL A 163 -4.18 5.64 8.96
C VAL A 163 -5.08 4.53 9.53
N THR A 164 -5.23 4.48 10.85
CA THR A 164 -6.15 3.54 11.52
C THR A 164 -7.59 4.04 11.49
N PRO A 165 -8.59 3.19 11.84
CA PRO A 165 -9.98 3.62 11.98
C PRO A 165 -10.16 4.83 12.92
N GLU A 166 -9.32 4.95 13.94
CA GLU A 166 -9.32 6.06 14.90
C GLU A 166 -8.58 7.30 14.38
N ASN A 167 -8.25 7.35 13.09
CA ASN A 167 -7.46 8.40 12.43
C ASN A 167 -6.04 8.61 12.98
N ASN A 168 -5.43 7.58 13.57
CA ASN A 168 -4.03 7.63 14.00
C ASN A 168 -3.09 7.21 12.87
N LEU A 169 -1.94 7.89 12.75
CA LEU A 169 -0.84 7.42 11.90
C LEU A 169 -0.08 6.28 12.57
N VAL A 170 0.13 5.20 11.81
CA VAL A 170 0.89 4.04 12.28
C VAL A 170 1.84 3.53 11.21
N ILE A 171 2.95 2.93 11.64
CA ILE A 171 3.86 2.17 10.79
C ILE A 171 3.64 0.70 11.09
N ASP A 172 3.32 -0.08 10.05
CA ASP A 172 3.01 -1.51 10.15
C ASP A 172 3.79 -2.30 9.09
N SER A 173 3.76 -3.61 9.19
CA SER A 173 4.29 -4.49 8.15
C SER A 173 3.37 -5.70 7.95
N THR A 174 3.31 -6.17 6.71
CA THR A 174 2.55 -7.35 6.34
C THR A 174 3.44 -8.43 5.73
N LEU A 175 3.04 -9.70 5.90
CA LEU A 175 3.70 -10.85 5.31
C LEU A 175 3.27 -11.04 3.86
N ASN A 176 4.19 -11.46 3.02
CA ASN A 176 3.91 -11.82 1.63
C ASN A 176 3.10 -10.71 0.93
N GLN A 177 1.89 -11.03 0.45
CA GLN A 177 1.00 -10.07 -0.21
C GLN A 177 -0.22 -9.70 0.66
N ASP A 178 -0.15 -9.93 1.97
CA ASP A 178 -1.17 -9.44 2.89
C ASP A 178 -1.28 -7.92 2.82
N THR A 179 -2.50 -7.41 2.94
CA THR A 179 -2.79 -5.98 2.81
C THR A 179 -3.18 -5.38 4.17
N PRO A 180 -2.89 -4.09 4.43
CA PRO A 180 -3.38 -3.42 5.63
C PRO A 180 -4.91 -3.34 5.73
N PHE A 181 -5.61 -3.38 4.60
CA PHE A 181 -7.08 -3.32 4.55
C PHE A 181 -7.75 -4.42 5.36
N SER A 182 -7.15 -5.61 5.45
CA SER A 182 -7.67 -6.71 6.27
C SER A 182 -7.66 -6.42 7.78
N LYS A 183 -6.92 -5.40 8.20
CA LYS A 183 -6.90 -4.88 9.59
C LYS A 183 -7.77 -3.63 9.76
N GLY A 184 -8.48 -3.19 8.72
CA GLY A 184 -9.18 -1.90 8.67
C GLY A 184 -8.25 -0.69 8.55
N TYR A 185 -6.98 -0.89 8.24
CA TYR A 185 -6.00 0.20 8.06
C TYR A 185 -6.01 0.70 6.62
N LEU A 186 -5.89 1.99 6.45
CA LEU A 186 -5.87 2.68 5.16
C LEU A 186 -4.43 3.11 4.82
N PRO A 187 -3.73 2.41 3.90
CA PRO A 187 -2.34 2.69 3.58
C PRO A 187 -2.19 3.98 2.79
N ILE A 188 -1.31 4.88 3.25
CA ILE A 188 -0.94 6.12 2.54
C ILE A 188 0.41 6.03 1.85
N LEU A 189 1.25 5.07 2.25
CA LEU A 189 2.55 4.77 1.66
C LEU A 189 2.89 3.30 1.88
N GLY A 190 3.47 2.65 0.88
CA GLY A 190 3.90 1.26 0.97
C GLY A 190 5.25 1.04 0.30
N LEU A 191 6.08 0.20 0.92
CA LEU A 191 7.37 -0.24 0.41
C LEU A 191 7.38 -1.76 0.27
N ASP A 192 7.59 -2.23 -0.95
CA ASP A 192 7.83 -3.64 -1.23
C ASP A 192 9.24 -4.04 -0.75
N VAL A 193 9.29 -5.02 0.16
CA VAL A 193 10.56 -5.60 0.64
C VAL A 193 10.73 -7.06 0.23
N TRP A 194 9.95 -7.53 -0.75
CA TRP A 194 10.27 -8.75 -1.48
C TRP A 194 11.60 -8.60 -2.20
N GLU A 195 12.38 -9.66 -2.32
CA GLU A 195 13.69 -9.59 -2.99
C GLU A 195 13.57 -9.21 -4.47
N HIS A 196 12.47 -9.56 -5.14
CA HIS A 196 12.24 -9.15 -6.53
C HIS A 196 12.23 -7.62 -6.74
N ALA A 197 11.90 -6.86 -5.71
CA ALA A 197 11.86 -5.39 -5.78
C ALA A 197 13.24 -4.72 -5.76
N TYR A 198 14.30 -5.45 -5.34
CA TYR A 198 15.61 -4.81 -5.13
C TYR A 198 16.84 -5.68 -5.43
N TYR A 199 16.70 -7.00 -5.59
CA TYR A 199 17.84 -7.92 -5.59
C TYR A 199 18.81 -7.71 -6.75
N LEU A 200 18.33 -7.35 -7.94
CA LEU A 200 19.18 -7.11 -9.11
C LEU A 200 20.20 -5.99 -8.86
N LYS A 201 19.81 -4.95 -8.13
CA LYS A 201 20.66 -3.81 -7.85
C LYS A 201 21.37 -3.89 -6.51
N TYR A 202 20.65 -4.29 -5.47
CA TYR A 202 21.14 -4.20 -4.10
C TYR A 202 21.57 -5.56 -3.52
N HIS A 203 21.33 -6.65 -4.24
CA HIS A 203 21.59 -8.02 -3.78
C HIS A 203 20.97 -8.25 -2.39
N ASN A 204 21.74 -8.74 -1.44
CA ASN A 204 21.30 -8.98 -0.07
C ASN A 204 21.21 -7.72 0.80
N LYS A 205 21.51 -6.53 0.25
CA LYS A 205 21.57 -5.28 1.03
C LYS A 205 20.23 -4.56 1.02
N ARG A 206 19.21 -5.17 1.64
CA ARG A 206 17.87 -4.54 1.80
C ARG A 206 17.95 -3.16 2.44
N SER A 207 18.86 -2.95 3.40
CA SER A 207 19.05 -1.65 4.06
C SER A 207 19.41 -0.52 3.08
N ASP A 208 20.24 -0.83 2.08
CA ASP A 208 20.66 0.17 1.08
C ASP A 208 19.47 0.51 0.15
N TYR A 209 18.67 -0.50 -0.23
CA TYR A 209 17.43 -0.29 -0.98
C TYR A 209 16.46 0.61 -0.20
N VAL A 210 16.15 0.27 1.04
CA VAL A 210 15.24 1.04 1.91
C VAL A 210 15.71 2.48 2.05
N THR A 211 17.02 2.69 2.25
CA THR A 211 17.60 4.03 2.37
C THR A 211 17.47 4.86 1.08
N ASN A 212 17.70 4.23 -0.07
CA ASN A 212 17.64 4.91 -1.35
C ASN A 212 16.20 5.14 -1.84
N TRP A 213 15.25 4.26 -1.48
CA TRP A 213 13.86 4.34 -1.88
C TRP A 213 13.19 5.65 -1.45
N TRP A 214 13.52 6.22 -0.29
CA TRP A 214 12.98 7.52 0.15
C TRP A 214 13.17 8.65 -0.87
N GLN A 215 14.16 8.52 -1.74
CA GLN A 215 14.46 9.53 -2.75
C GLN A 215 13.54 9.44 -3.99
N VAL A 216 12.66 8.46 -4.05
CA VAL A 216 11.66 8.29 -5.12
C VAL A 216 10.23 8.29 -4.60
N VAL A 217 10.03 8.59 -3.31
CA VAL A 217 8.68 8.67 -2.72
C VAL A 217 7.92 9.87 -3.28
N ASN A 218 6.70 9.63 -3.73
CA ASN A 218 5.77 10.65 -4.20
C ASN A 218 5.01 11.28 -3.01
N TRP A 219 5.67 12.19 -2.30
CA TRP A 219 5.08 12.84 -1.13
C TRP A 219 3.77 13.56 -1.45
N LYS A 220 3.63 14.13 -2.64
CA LYS A 220 2.39 14.77 -3.08
C LYS A 220 1.24 13.77 -3.03
N LYS A 221 1.41 12.57 -3.59
CA LYS A 221 0.38 11.52 -3.58
C LYS A 221 0.08 11.03 -2.17
N VAL A 222 1.10 10.90 -1.34
CA VAL A 222 0.96 10.49 0.08
C VAL A 222 0.13 11.52 0.86
N GLU A 223 0.43 12.81 0.69
CA GLU A 223 -0.30 13.91 1.32
C GLU A 223 -1.75 13.98 0.85
N GLU A 224 -1.99 13.92 -0.48
CA GLU A 224 -3.34 13.90 -1.06
C GLU A 224 -4.18 12.78 -0.46
N ARG A 225 -3.61 11.58 -0.32
CA ARG A 225 -4.31 10.43 0.26
C ARG A 225 -4.56 10.60 1.75
N PHE A 226 -3.58 11.09 2.48
CA PHE A 226 -3.73 11.39 3.90
C PHE A 226 -4.85 12.42 4.15
N GLU A 227 -4.86 13.50 3.36
CA GLU A 227 -5.90 14.54 3.45
C GLU A 227 -7.29 13.98 3.14
N ALA A 228 -7.41 13.16 2.08
CA ALA A 228 -8.69 12.54 1.71
C ALA A 228 -9.22 11.59 2.80
N ILE A 229 -8.34 10.88 3.50
CA ILE A 229 -8.72 9.95 4.55
C ILE A 229 -9.12 10.69 5.85
N THR A 230 -8.42 11.76 6.19
CA THR A 230 -8.54 12.41 7.50
C THR A 230 -9.29 13.74 7.47
N GLY A 231 -9.60 14.25 6.27
CA GLY A 231 -10.38 15.49 6.03
C GLY A 231 -11.84 15.27 6.11
#